data_2fa865a953b30a6f4100375747304268
#
_entry.id   2fa865a953b30a6f4100375747304268
#
_cell.length_a   1.000
_cell.length_b   1.000
_cell.length_c   1.000
_cell.angle_alpha   90.00
_cell.angle_beta   90.00
_cell.angle_gamma   90.00
#
_symmetry.space_group_name_H-M   'P 1'
#
loop_
_entity.id
_entity.type
_entity.pdbx_description
1 polymer ?
#
loop_
_entity_poly.entity_id
_entity_poly.type
_entity_poly.pdbx_seq_one_letter_code
_entity_poly.pdbx_strand_id
1 'polypeptide(L)'
;MRKIFKLTLCAVVVLLSADVVMAQTADKNILLNVFTREKDNGNGAMPEAFLKCRVGTLKEGTALAYEIFRSCIDPQEYVFYEIWCNDAGHASHSATEHLKTLMIERSAAIDPEYKGFVQRAYLDSEPTGERLWMNIIRKVKPEHIETLRNSFLKSREASLKEEGCEAFEIYQSVLDPTIFLIYELWTTDEAHTIHSTLPHSKVHSEECKGINEPSFKTTVHKVFIK
;
A
#
# COMPACT_ATOMS: atom_id res chain seq x y z
N MET A 1 -6.75 7.37 61.80
CA MET A 1 -7.45 8.14 60.73
C MET A 1 -6.45 8.81 59.82
N ARG A 2 -6.58 8.69 58.54
CA ARG A 2 -5.80 9.16 57.37
C ARG A 2 -4.95 8.08 56.73
N LYS A 3 -5.59 7.34 55.78
CA LYS A 3 -4.94 6.77 54.56
C LYS A 3 -6.06 6.31 53.64
N ILE A 4 -6.73 7.21 52.95
CA ILE A 4 -7.51 6.91 51.72
C ILE A 4 -7.50 8.24 50.95
N PHE A 5 -6.62 8.37 49.98
CA PHE A 5 -6.70 9.34 48.90
C PHE A 5 -5.40 9.29 48.09
N LYS A 6 -5.23 8.32 47.21
CA LYS A 6 -4.22 8.36 46.13
C LYS A 6 -4.37 7.26 45.08
N LEU A 7 -5.56 6.78 44.78
CA LEU A 7 -5.69 5.75 43.73
C LEU A 7 -6.69 6.09 42.59
N THR A 8 -7.24 7.31 42.57
CA THR A 8 -8.31 7.63 41.60
C THR A 8 -7.84 8.54 40.45
N LEU A 9 -6.59 9.00 40.43
CA LEU A 9 -6.12 9.97 39.42
C LEU A 9 -5.40 9.33 38.22
N CYS A 10 -4.90 8.10 38.32
CA CYS A 10 -4.19 7.46 37.19
C CYS A 10 -5.10 6.78 36.19
N ALA A 11 -6.28 6.31 36.57
CA ALA A 11 -7.18 5.60 35.69
C ALA A 11 -7.93 6.54 34.73
N VAL A 12 -8.21 7.77 35.16
CA VAL A 12 -8.93 8.77 34.33
C VAL A 12 -8.06 9.34 33.20
N VAL A 13 -6.75 9.49 33.45
CA VAL A 13 -5.83 10.05 32.44
C VAL A 13 -5.56 9.05 31.30
N VAL A 14 -5.55 7.75 31.58
CA VAL A 14 -5.33 6.69 30.54
C VAL A 14 -6.56 6.50 29.67
N LEU A 15 -7.77 6.64 30.23
CA LEU A 15 -9.03 6.54 29.46
C LEU A 15 -9.22 7.75 28.54
N LEU A 16 -8.90 8.96 29.01
CA LEU A 16 -8.98 10.17 28.19
C LEU A 16 -7.98 10.17 27.01
N SER A 17 -6.79 9.57 27.19
CA SER A 17 -5.81 9.47 26.10
C SER A 17 -6.22 8.47 25.03
N ALA A 18 -6.85 7.35 25.38
CA ALA A 18 -7.34 6.36 24.43
C ALA A 18 -8.53 6.88 23.62
N ASP A 19 -9.50 7.53 24.29
CA ASP A 19 -10.66 8.12 23.64
C ASP A 19 -10.31 9.30 22.72
N VAL A 20 -9.30 10.11 23.10
CA VAL A 20 -8.81 11.21 22.27
C VAL A 20 -8.07 10.69 21.03
N VAL A 21 -7.26 9.63 21.16
CA VAL A 21 -6.58 9.01 20.02
C VAL A 21 -7.59 8.35 19.08
N MET A 22 -8.62 7.65 19.61
CA MET A 22 -9.67 7.04 18.80
C MET A 22 -10.54 8.10 18.11
N ALA A 23 -10.84 9.23 18.76
CA ALA A 23 -11.59 10.33 18.16
C ALA A 23 -10.79 11.06 17.04
N GLN A 24 -9.46 11.12 17.15
CA GLN A 24 -8.62 11.75 16.13
C GLN A 24 -8.47 10.89 14.86
N THR A 25 -8.73 9.60 14.91
CA THR A 25 -8.60 8.69 13.74
C THR A 25 -9.93 8.31 13.12
N ALA A 26 -11.05 8.59 13.80
CA ALA A 26 -12.39 8.14 13.39
C ALA A 26 -12.82 8.58 11.97
N ASP A 27 -12.30 9.71 11.49
CA ASP A 27 -12.64 10.30 10.18
C ASP A 27 -11.46 10.34 9.19
N LYS A 28 -10.36 9.64 9.47
CA LYS A 28 -9.19 9.65 8.58
C LYS A 28 -9.22 8.47 7.61
N ASN A 29 -8.90 8.77 6.36
CA ASN A 29 -8.71 7.74 5.35
C ASN A 29 -7.58 6.79 5.73
N ILE A 30 -7.78 5.51 5.48
CA ILE A 30 -6.79 4.46 5.74
C ILE A 30 -6.24 3.99 4.41
N LEU A 31 -4.92 3.91 4.31
CA LEU A 31 -4.21 3.25 3.23
C LEU A 31 -3.71 1.89 3.70
N LEU A 32 -3.99 0.86 2.91
CA LEU A 32 -3.51 -0.50 3.14
C LEU A 32 -2.78 -1.03 1.91
N ASN A 33 -1.65 -1.68 2.13
CA ASN A 33 -1.05 -2.61 1.17
C ASN A 33 -1.04 -4.00 1.81
N VAL A 34 -1.70 -4.96 1.17
CA VAL A 34 -1.72 -6.37 1.61
C VAL A 34 -0.88 -7.18 0.62
N PHE A 35 0.31 -7.59 1.04
CA PHE A 35 1.22 -8.37 0.22
C PHE A 35 0.91 -9.86 0.35
N THR A 36 0.87 -10.56 -0.76
CA THR A 36 0.58 -11.99 -0.82
C THR A 36 1.27 -12.62 -2.02
N ARG A 37 1.41 -13.95 -2.00
CA ARG A 37 1.99 -14.71 -3.09
C ARG A 37 1.09 -15.89 -3.46
N GLU A 38 0.91 -16.10 -4.74
CA GLU A 38 0.19 -17.25 -5.28
C GLU A 38 1.13 -18.46 -5.39
N LYS A 39 0.59 -19.67 -5.22
CA LYS A 39 1.33 -20.91 -5.50
C LYS A 39 1.75 -20.97 -6.97
N ASP A 40 2.81 -21.70 -7.28
CA ASP A 40 3.30 -21.92 -8.65
C ASP A 40 2.22 -22.41 -9.64
N ASN A 41 1.27 -23.19 -9.14
CA ASN A 41 0.17 -23.74 -9.91
C ASN A 41 -1.18 -23.04 -9.68
N GLY A 42 -1.17 -21.82 -9.17
CA GLY A 42 -2.39 -21.05 -8.86
C GLY A 42 -3.20 -20.65 -10.11
N ASN A 43 -2.57 -20.68 -11.29
CA ASN A 43 -3.20 -20.43 -12.60
C ASN A 43 -3.97 -19.10 -12.68
N GLY A 44 -3.56 -18.09 -11.92
CA GLY A 44 -4.25 -16.80 -11.84
C GLY A 44 -5.53 -16.82 -10.99
N ALA A 45 -5.67 -17.77 -10.08
CA ALA A 45 -6.82 -17.87 -9.19
C ALA A 45 -6.91 -16.68 -8.23
N MET A 46 -5.76 -16.15 -7.81
CA MET A 46 -5.72 -15.00 -6.89
C MET A 46 -6.34 -13.73 -7.50
N PRO A 47 -5.94 -13.29 -8.73
CA PRO A 47 -6.59 -12.16 -9.38
C PRO A 47 -8.09 -12.35 -9.60
N GLU A 48 -8.52 -13.54 -10.02
CA GLU A 48 -9.94 -13.82 -10.26
C GLU A 48 -10.78 -13.71 -8.98
N ALA A 49 -10.33 -14.33 -7.89
CA ALA A 49 -11.00 -14.27 -6.59
C ALA A 49 -11.11 -12.82 -6.08
N PHE A 50 -10.03 -12.05 -6.21
CA PHE A 50 -10.01 -10.65 -5.83
C PHE A 50 -10.97 -9.79 -6.66
N LEU A 51 -10.98 -9.97 -7.98
CA LEU A 51 -11.84 -9.18 -8.88
C LEU A 51 -13.34 -9.43 -8.60
N LYS A 52 -13.72 -10.65 -8.24
CA LYS A 52 -15.08 -10.95 -7.77
C LYS A 52 -15.42 -10.16 -6.50
N CYS A 53 -14.53 -10.15 -5.50
CA CYS A 53 -14.71 -9.41 -4.26
C CYS A 53 -14.79 -7.90 -4.50
N ARG A 54 -13.92 -7.34 -5.33
CA ARG A 54 -13.85 -5.92 -5.66
C ARG A 54 -15.19 -5.33 -6.07
N VAL A 55 -15.98 -6.06 -6.87
CA VAL A 55 -17.30 -5.61 -7.33
C VAL A 55 -18.26 -5.37 -6.15
N GLY A 56 -18.21 -6.22 -5.14
CA GLY A 56 -18.97 -6.04 -3.88
C GLY A 56 -18.44 -4.88 -3.05
N THR A 57 -17.14 -4.87 -2.84
CA THR A 57 -16.44 -3.89 -1.99
C THR A 57 -16.67 -2.44 -2.43
N LEU A 58 -16.57 -2.15 -3.72
CA LEU A 58 -16.79 -0.80 -4.24
C LEU A 58 -18.25 -0.33 -4.14
N LYS A 59 -19.19 -1.24 -3.88
CA LYS A 59 -20.60 -0.89 -3.63
C LYS A 59 -20.89 -0.58 -2.15
N GLU A 60 -19.98 -0.87 -1.24
CA GLU A 60 -20.15 -0.55 0.18
C GLU A 60 -20.17 0.94 0.48
N GLY A 61 -19.60 1.75 -0.42
CA GLY A 61 -19.53 3.22 -0.28
C GLY A 61 -18.48 3.70 0.72
N THR A 62 -17.79 2.79 1.40
CA THR A 62 -16.71 3.08 2.36
C THR A 62 -15.33 2.79 1.82
N ALA A 63 -15.20 1.97 0.78
CA ALA A 63 -13.97 1.75 0.03
C ALA A 63 -13.82 2.84 -1.03
N LEU A 64 -12.75 3.64 -0.91
CA LEU A 64 -12.40 4.70 -1.87
C LEU A 64 -11.52 4.18 -3.00
N ALA A 65 -10.74 3.13 -2.73
CA ALA A 65 -10.01 2.35 -3.72
C ALA A 65 -9.91 0.89 -3.25
N TYR A 66 -9.94 -0.04 -4.18
CA TYR A 66 -9.77 -1.47 -3.92
C TYR A 66 -9.24 -2.13 -5.19
N GLU A 67 -7.89 -2.23 -5.29
CA GLU A 67 -7.20 -2.64 -6.50
C GLU A 67 -6.19 -3.75 -6.23
N ILE A 68 -5.91 -4.57 -7.25
CA ILE A 68 -4.86 -5.58 -7.20
C ILE A 68 -3.81 -5.30 -8.24
N PHE A 69 -2.56 -5.38 -7.81
CA PHE A 69 -1.39 -5.23 -8.66
C PHE A 69 -0.51 -6.48 -8.55
N ARG A 70 0.08 -6.87 -9.67
CA ARG A 70 1.01 -7.99 -9.78
C ARG A 70 2.43 -7.48 -9.91
N SER A 71 3.37 -8.08 -9.20
CA SER A 71 4.78 -7.72 -9.29
C SER A 71 5.31 -7.90 -10.72
N CYS A 72 6.07 -6.91 -11.17
CA CYS A 72 6.79 -7.00 -12.46
C CYS A 72 8.07 -7.83 -12.34
N ILE A 73 8.44 -8.28 -11.13
CA ILE A 73 9.67 -9.01 -10.82
C ILE A 73 9.35 -10.47 -10.51
N ASP A 74 8.46 -10.70 -9.55
CA ASP A 74 7.95 -12.02 -9.19
C ASP A 74 6.49 -12.13 -9.62
N PRO A 75 6.16 -12.82 -10.71
CA PRO A 75 4.80 -12.88 -11.22
C PRO A 75 3.82 -13.63 -10.31
N GLN A 76 4.28 -14.24 -9.23
CA GLN A 76 3.44 -14.87 -8.21
C GLN A 76 3.10 -13.91 -7.07
N GLU A 77 3.82 -12.80 -6.93
CA GLU A 77 3.58 -11.82 -5.89
C GLU A 77 2.54 -10.79 -6.31
N TYR A 78 1.65 -10.47 -5.38
CA TYR A 78 0.60 -9.47 -5.54
C TYR A 78 0.56 -8.52 -4.34
N VAL A 79 0.14 -7.30 -4.61
CA VAL A 79 -0.25 -6.34 -3.59
C VAL A 79 -1.70 -5.92 -3.81
N PHE A 80 -2.51 -6.04 -2.76
CA PHE A 80 -3.84 -5.46 -2.71
C PHE A 80 -3.70 -4.05 -2.14
N TYR A 81 -4.06 -3.08 -2.95
CA TYR A 81 -4.03 -1.67 -2.60
C TYR A 81 -5.44 -1.21 -2.27
N GLU A 82 -5.62 -0.72 -1.06
CA GLU A 82 -6.92 -0.36 -0.55
C GLU A 82 -6.88 1.02 0.10
N ILE A 83 -7.91 1.83 -0.15
CA ILE A 83 -8.16 3.06 0.60
C ILE A 83 -9.59 3.00 1.15
N TRP A 84 -9.72 3.24 2.44
CA TRP A 84 -10.99 3.27 3.15
C TRP A 84 -11.24 4.64 3.74
N CYS A 85 -12.51 5.06 3.79
CA CYS A 85 -12.88 6.36 4.35
C CYS A 85 -12.58 6.49 5.85
N ASN A 86 -12.57 5.36 6.60
CA ASN A 86 -12.23 5.29 8.04
C ASN A 86 -12.15 3.84 8.54
N ASP A 87 -11.78 3.68 9.81
CA ASP A 87 -11.70 2.39 10.50
C ASP A 87 -13.02 1.62 10.53
N ALA A 88 -14.14 2.31 10.75
CA ALA A 88 -15.45 1.68 10.81
C ALA A 88 -15.85 1.10 9.46
N GLY A 89 -15.56 1.81 8.36
CA GLY A 89 -15.78 1.32 7.00
C GLY A 89 -14.97 0.06 6.70
N HIS A 90 -13.67 0.07 7.00
CA HIS A 90 -12.84 -1.11 6.84
C HIS A 90 -13.27 -2.28 7.76
N ALA A 91 -13.65 -2.00 9.00
CA ALA A 91 -14.13 -3.03 9.92
C ALA A 91 -15.44 -3.67 9.45
N SER A 92 -16.39 -2.88 8.92
CA SER A 92 -17.65 -3.40 8.39
C SER A 92 -17.45 -4.32 7.18
N HIS A 93 -16.46 -4.02 6.33
CA HIS A 93 -16.08 -4.86 5.20
C HIS A 93 -15.73 -6.29 5.63
N SER A 94 -15.06 -6.47 6.78
CA SER A 94 -14.64 -7.78 7.28
C SER A 94 -15.81 -8.73 7.57
N ALA A 95 -17.02 -8.22 7.72
CA ALA A 95 -18.23 -9.01 7.94
C ALA A 95 -18.99 -9.38 6.66
N THR A 96 -18.60 -8.85 5.51
CA THR A 96 -19.32 -9.03 4.23
C THR A 96 -19.14 -10.43 3.64
N GLU A 97 -20.13 -10.90 2.90
CA GLU A 97 -20.09 -12.23 2.26
C GLU A 97 -19.06 -12.30 1.13
N HIS A 98 -18.86 -11.20 0.37
CA HIS A 98 -17.88 -11.19 -0.70
C HIS A 98 -16.43 -11.27 -0.17
N LEU A 99 -16.14 -10.66 1.01
CA LEU A 99 -14.82 -10.84 1.64
C LEU A 99 -14.65 -12.25 2.21
N LYS A 100 -15.68 -12.82 2.86
CA LYS A 100 -15.61 -14.21 3.34
C LYS A 100 -15.35 -15.19 2.20
N THR A 101 -16.02 -15.00 1.07
CA THR A 101 -15.78 -15.79 -0.16
C THR A 101 -14.36 -15.62 -0.64
N LEU A 102 -13.86 -14.37 -0.75
CA LEU A 102 -12.46 -14.10 -1.10
C LEU A 102 -11.49 -14.82 -0.17
N MET A 103 -11.71 -14.77 1.15
CA MET A 103 -10.82 -15.40 2.12
C MET A 103 -10.74 -16.92 1.93
N ILE A 104 -11.86 -17.58 1.57
CA ILE A 104 -11.89 -19.01 1.26
C ILE A 104 -11.14 -19.29 -0.05
N GLU A 105 -11.47 -18.59 -1.15
CA GLU A 105 -10.83 -18.77 -2.45
C GLU A 105 -9.33 -18.46 -2.38
N ARG A 106 -8.97 -17.37 -1.71
CA ARG A 106 -7.57 -16.97 -1.48
C ARG A 106 -6.79 -18.03 -0.70
N SER A 107 -7.35 -18.60 0.36
CA SER A 107 -6.66 -19.59 1.19
C SER A 107 -6.22 -20.83 0.43
N ALA A 108 -6.97 -21.20 -0.62
CA ALA A 108 -6.63 -22.31 -1.51
C ALA A 108 -5.52 -21.94 -2.52
N ALA A 109 -5.40 -20.67 -2.89
CA ALA A 109 -4.50 -20.18 -3.92
C ALA A 109 -3.15 -19.68 -3.40
N ILE A 110 -3.07 -19.15 -2.17
CA ILE A 110 -1.84 -18.55 -1.64
C ILE A 110 -0.74 -19.58 -1.37
N ASP A 111 0.49 -19.14 -1.53
CA ASP A 111 1.68 -19.86 -1.11
C ASP A 111 1.75 -19.91 0.44
N PRO A 112 1.68 -21.09 1.08
CA PRO A 112 1.71 -21.20 2.54
C PRO A 112 3.08 -20.87 3.14
N GLU A 113 4.15 -20.92 2.35
CA GLU A 113 5.52 -20.61 2.79
C GLU A 113 5.80 -19.10 2.72
N TYR A 114 5.01 -18.35 1.97
CA TYR A 114 5.16 -16.90 1.86
C TYR A 114 4.57 -16.19 3.09
N LYS A 115 5.43 -15.49 3.82
CA LYS A 115 5.01 -14.65 4.94
C LYS A 115 4.49 -13.31 4.43
N GLY A 116 3.27 -13.31 3.92
CA GLY A 116 2.59 -12.08 3.56
C GLY A 116 2.46 -11.12 4.75
N PHE A 117 2.43 -9.83 4.47
CA PHE A 117 2.26 -8.81 5.51
C PHE A 117 1.27 -7.73 5.07
N VAL A 118 0.75 -7.00 6.05
CA VAL A 118 -0.14 -5.86 5.84
C VAL A 118 0.58 -4.61 6.31
N GLN A 119 0.74 -3.66 5.41
CA GLN A 119 1.20 -2.33 5.74
C GLN A 119 -0.02 -1.41 5.81
N ARG A 120 -0.11 -0.64 6.88
CA ARG A 120 -1.26 0.21 7.16
C ARG A 120 -0.82 1.58 7.67
N ALA A 121 -1.48 2.62 7.18
CA ALA A 121 -1.33 3.98 7.68
C ALA A 121 -2.62 4.78 7.55
N TYR A 122 -2.72 5.85 8.33
CA TYR A 122 -3.75 6.87 8.13
C TYR A 122 -3.20 7.93 7.19
N LEU A 123 -3.95 8.22 6.11
CA LEU A 123 -3.64 9.34 5.24
C LEU A 123 -3.90 10.66 5.96
N ASP A 124 -3.14 11.69 5.61
CA ASP A 124 -3.26 13.04 6.20
C ASP A 124 -3.15 13.06 7.74
N SER A 125 -2.36 12.15 8.30
CA SER A 125 -2.07 12.09 9.72
C SER A 125 -0.67 12.64 10.04
N GLU A 126 -0.47 13.03 11.31
CA GLU A 126 0.86 13.35 11.80
C GLU A 126 1.79 12.13 11.64
N PRO A 127 3.07 12.37 11.32
CA PRO A 127 4.07 11.31 11.25
C PRO A 127 4.09 10.45 12.51
N THR A 128 4.10 9.13 12.33
CA THR A 128 4.23 8.18 13.45
C THR A 128 5.65 7.70 13.67
N GLY A 129 6.57 7.99 12.73
CA GLY A 129 7.98 7.64 12.76
C GLY A 129 8.75 8.37 11.65
N GLU A 130 9.97 7.92 11.39
CA GLU A 130 10.88 8.53 10.41
C GLU A 130 10.94 7.76 9.08
N ARG A 131 10.53 6.48 9.07
CA ARG A 131 10.52 5.66 7.85
C ARG A 131 9.48 6.19 6.88
N LEU A 132 9.91 6.43 5.66
CA LEU A 132 9.07 6.92 4.58
C LEU A 132 8.53 5.75 3.75
N TRP A 133 7.22 5.59 3.75
CA TRP A 133 6.50 4.71 2.83
C TRP A 133 5.84 5.53 1.73
N MET A 134 6.11 5.15 0.48
CA MET A 134 5.51 5.78 -0.69
C MET A 134 4.76 4.76 -1.57
N ASN A 135 3.57 5.15 -1.99
CA ASN A 135 2.83 4.53 -3.09
C ASN A 135 2.63 5.56 -4.19
N ILE A 136 3.13 5.27 -5.39
CA ILE A 136 2.96 6.12 -6.56
C ILE A 136 2.16 5.35 -7.60
N ILE A 137 0.90 5.76 -7.84
CA ILE A 137 0.05 5.15 -8.86
C ILE A 137 0.07 6.06 -10.08
N ARG A 138 0.53 5.51 -11.19
CA ARG A 138 0.64 6.23 -12.46
C ARG A 138 0.09 5.40 -13.61
N LYS A 139 -0.42 6.08 -14.61
CA LYS A 139 -0.84 5.48 -15.89
C LYS A 139 0.10 5.97 -16.99
N VAL A 140 0.58 5.04 -17.79
CA VAL A 140 1.40 5.36 -18.97
C VAL A 140 0.59 5.12 -20.24
N LYS A 141 1.00 5.76 -21.34
CA LYS A 141 0.46 5.43 -22.66
C LYS A 141 0.80 3.98 -23.01
N PRO A 142 -0.08 3.24 -23.72
CA PRO A 142 0.13 1.82 -24.00
C PRO A 142 1.48 1.48 -24.63
N GLU A 143 1.97 2.32 -25.54
CA GLU A 143 3.26 2.16 -26.21
C GLU A 143 4.49 2.32 -25.29
N HIS A 144 4.30 2.82 -24.07
CA HIS A 144 5.36 3.08 -23.10
C HIS A 144 5.36 2.12 -21.90
N ILE A 145 4.55 1.07 -21.90
CA ILE A 145 4.51 0.06 -20.83
C ILE A 145 5.90 -0.53 -20.57
N GLU A 146 6.58 -1.00 -21.63
CA GLU A 146 7.91 -1.57 -21.51
C GLU A 146 8.99 -0.52 -21.21
N THR A 147 8.81 0.72 -21.68
CA THR A 147 9.71 1.83 -21.35
C THR A 147 9.75 2.06 -19.84
N LEU A 148 8.57 2.19 -19.20
CA LEU A 148 8.50 2.36 -17.75
C LEU A 148 9.11 1.17 -17.02
N ARG A 149 8.66 -0.06 -17.35
CA ARG A 149 9.12 -1.28 -16.68
C ARG A 149 10.64 -1.42 -16.74
N ASN A 150 11.23 -1.33 -17.94
CA ASN A 150 12.66 -1.52 -18.12
C ASN A 150 13.49 -0.43 -17.46
N SER A 151 13.06 0.83 -17.55
CA SER A 151 13.74 1.94 -16.89
C SER A 151 13.70 1.79 -15.37
N PHE A 152 12.54 1.41 -14.81
CA PHE A 152 12.41 1.17 -13.39
C PHE A 152 13.29 0.02 -12.89
N LEU A 153 13.30 -1.12 -13.60
CA LEU A 153 14.12 -2.27 -13.22
C LEU A 153 15.62 -1.95 -13.19
N LYS A 154 16.11 -1.16 -14.16
CA LYS A 154 17.49 -0.66 -14.13
C LYS A 154 17.76 0.22 -12.91
N SER A 155 16.87 1.16 -12.61
CA SER A 155 17.00 2.04 -11.45
C SER A 155 16.97 1.24 -10.15
N ARG A 156 16.09 0.25 -10.04
CA ARG A 156 15.90 -0.61 -8.86
C ARG A 156 17.20 -1.27 -8.39
N GLU A 157 18.00 -1.83 -9.32
CA GLU A 157 19.25 -2.50 -8.95
C GLU A 157 20.24 -1.57 -8.25
N ALA A 158 20.24 -0.30 -8.61
CA ALA A 158 21.07 0.71 -7.98
C ALA A 158 20.44 1.19 -6.67
N SER A 159 19.13 1.46 -6.67
CA SER A 159 18.41 1.97 -5.51
C SER A 159 18.47 1.03 -4.32
N LEU A 160 18.35 -0.28 -4.52
CA LEU A 160 18.47 -1.28 -3.46
C LEU A 160 19.87 -1.38 -2.81
N LYS A 161 20.88 -0.71 -3.39
CA LYS A 161 22.24 -0.63 -2.83
C LYS A 161 22.47 0.68 -2.07
N GLU A 162 21.51 1.59 -2.12
CA GLU A 162 21.62 2.87 -1.43
C GLU A 162 21.40 2.71 0.06
N GLU A 163 22.12 3.48 0.84
CA GLU A 163 21.88 3.59 2.27
C GLU A 163 20.47 4.15 2.52
N GLY A 164 19.70 3.44 3.29
CA GLY A 164 18.34 3.83 3.64
C GLY A 164 17.24 3.34 2.71
N CYS A 165 17.55 2.72 1.57
CA CYS A 165 16.55 2.06 0.73
C CYS A 165 16.20 0.68 1.31
N GLU A 166 14.96 0.50 1.76
CA GLU A 166 14.47 -0.79 2.31
C GLU A 166 13.65 -1.59 1.30
N ALA A 167 12.93 -0.90 0.39
CA ALA A 167 12.22 -1.50 -0.72
C ALA A 167 12.08 -0.49 -1.88
N PHE A 168 12.15 -1.01 -3.11
CA PHE A 168 11.98 -0.25 -4.34
C PHE A 168 11.39 -1.18 -5.40
N GLU A 169 10.04 -1.23 -5.47
CA GLU A 169 9.33 -2.27 -6.22
C GLU A 169 8.31 -1.67 -7.19
N ILE A 170 8.03 -2.41 -8.28
CA ILE A 170 7.03 -2.03 -9.28
C ILE A 170 6.04 -3.17 -9.51
N TYR A 171 4.77 -2.79 -9.48
CA TYR A 171 3.64 -3.67 -9.71
C TYR A 171 2.78 -3.12 -10.84
N GLN A 172 2.19 -4.01 -11.62
CA GLN A 172 1.29 -3.67 -12.73
C GLN A 172 -0.14 -4.09 -12.38
N SER A 173 -1.11 -3.23 -12.66
CA SER A 173 -2.52 -3.54 -12.41
C SER A 173 -2.97 -4.77 -13.22
N VAL A 174 -3.70 -5.66 -12.55
CA VAL A 174 -4.31 -6.83 -13.21
C VAL A 174 -5.52 -6.47 -14.07
N LEU A 175 -6.09 -5.26 -13.88
CA LEU A 175 -7.25 -4.76 -14.63
C LEU A 175 -6.86 -3.94 -15.86
N ASP A 176 -5.85 -3.09 -15.72
CA ASP A 176 -5.40 -2.19 -16.78
C ASP A 176 -3.86 -2.24 -16.84
N PRO A 177 -3.26 -2.90 -17.84
CA PRO A 177 -1.82 -3.07 -17.93
C PRO A 177 -1.05 -1.76 -18.11
N THR A 178 -1.74 -0.64 -18.36
CA THR A 178 -1.12 0.69 -18.43
C THR A 178 -0.96 1.36 -17.08
N ILE A 179 -1.57 0.82 -16.00
CA ILE A 179 -1.50 1.36 -14.65
C ILE A 179 -0.47 0.60 -13.82
N PHE A 180 0.39 1.36 -13.16
CA PHE A 180 1.44 0.83 -12.29
C PHE A 180 1.35 1.43 -10.89
N LEU A 181 1.66 0.59 -9.90
CA LEU A 181 1.97 0.98 -8.53
C LEU A 181 3.48 0.86 -8.33
N ILE A 182 4.14 1.95 -8.01
CA ILE A 182 5.52 1.98 -7.54
C ILE A 182 5.45 2.05 -6.01
N TYR A 183 6.10 1.10 -5.36
CA TYR A 183 6.19 0.99 -3.92
C TYR A 183 7.62 1.22 -3.47
N GLU A 184 7.79 2.17 -2.56
CA GLU A 184 9.10 2.50 -2.01
C GLU A 184 9.03 2.56 -0.49
N LEU A 185 10.08 2.08 0.15
CA LEU A 185 10.26 2.18 1.60
C LEU A 185 11.68 2.64 1.88
N TRP A 186 11.79 3.71 2.64
CA TRP A 186 13.05 4.37 3.00
C TRP A 186 13.16 4.53 4.51
N THR A 187 14.36 4.42 5.05
CA THR A 187 14.59 4.66 6.48
C THR A 187 14.25 6.08 6.91
N THR A 188 14.42 7.06 6.01
CA THR A 188 14.12 8.48 6.24
C THR A 188 13.73 9.20 4.95
N ASP A 189 13.09 10.37 5.07
CA ASP A 189 12.84 11.27 3.94
C ASP A 189 14.14 11.83 3.33
N GLU A 190 15.17 11.98 4.15
CA GLU A 190 16.49 12.44 3.66
C GLU A 190 17.11 11.40 2.73
N ALA A 191 17.07 10.11 3.07
CA ALA A 191 17.56 9.04 2.19
C ALA A 191 16.84 9.06 0.82
N HIS A 192 15.52 9.20 0.79
CA HIS A 192 14.76 9.36 -0.45
C HIS A 192 15.14 10.65 -1.20
N THR A 193 15.38 11.76 -0.49
CA THR A 193 15.82 13.01 -1.10
C THR A 193 17.17 12.85 -1.78
N ILE A 194 18.13 12.19 -1.13
CA ILE A 194 19.44 11.86 -1.70
C ILE A 194 19.26 10.99 -2.95
N HIS A 195 18.44 9.91 -2.87
CA HIS A 195 18.11 9.05 -4.01
C HIS A 195 17.72 9.85 -5.26
N SER A 196 16.85 10.85 -5.11
CA SER A 196 16.35 11.67 -6.23
C SER A 196 17.46 12.44 -6.97
N THR A 197 18.61 12.64 -6.33
CA THR A 197 19.77 13.36 -6.90
C THR A 197 20.77 12.46 -7.62
N LEU A 198 20.67 11.14 -7.43
CA LEU A 198 21.64 10.18 -7.94
C LEU A 198 21.52 9.96 -9.46
N PRO A 199 22.61 9.55 -10.12
CA PRO A 199 22.62 9.42 -11.59
C PRO A 199 21.55 8.49 -12.14
N HIS A 200 21.31 7.32 -11.53
CA HIS A 200 20.31 6.35 -12.00
C HIS A 200 18.87 6.87 -11.85
N SER A 201 18.56 7.64 -10.80
CA SER A 201 17.25 8.28 -10.63
C SER A 201 17.02 9.37 -11.69
N LYS A 202 18.06 10.15 -12.01
CA LYS A 202 17.99 11.14 -13.09
C LYS A 202 17.80 10.49 -14.46
N VAL A 203 18.51 9.38 -14.73
CA VAL A 203 18.35 8.60 -15.97
C VAL A 203 16.92 8.07 -16.06
N HIS A 204 16.39 7.44 -14.97
CA HIS A 204 15.01 6.97 -14.92
C HIS A 204 14.00 8.11 -15.17
N SER A 205 14.21 9.26 -14.54
CA SER A 205 13.35 10.43 -14.71
C SER A 205 13.33 10.92 -16.16
N GLU A 206 14.48 10.96 -16.83
CA GLU A 206 14.57 11.40 -18.23
C GLU A 206 14.00 10.35 -19.20
N GLU A 207 14.28 9.05 -19.01
CA GLU A 207 13.68 7.97 -19.80
C GLU A 207 12.15 7.93 -19.68
N CYS A 208 11.61 8.33 -18.52
CA CYS A 208 10.17 8.36 -18.23
C CYS A 208 9.49 9.71 -18.52
N LYS A 209 10.19 10.63 -19.17
CA LYS A 209 9.63 11.94 -19.51
C LYS A 209 8.58 11.82 -20.62
N GLY A 210 7.37 12.35 -20.37
CA GLY A 210 6.29 12.40 -21.35
C GLY A 210 5.57 11.07 -21.63
N ILE A 211 5.92 9.97 -20.92
CA ILE A 211 5.29 8.67 -21.10
C ILE A 211 3.92 8.54 -20.42
N ASN A 212 3.63 9.40 -19.44
CA ASN A 212 2.37 9.34 -18.70
C ASN A 212 1.18 9.66 -19.61
N GLU A 213 0.04 9.01 -19.31
CA GLU A 213 -1.27 9.36 -19.87
C GLU A 213 -1.72 10.71 -19.30
N PRO A 214 -1.87 11.76 -20.14
CA PRO A 214 -2.13 13.12 -19.64
C PRO A 214 -3.47 13.28 -18.92
N SER A 215 -4.46 12.43 -19.26
CA SER A 215 -5.79 12.46 -18.65
C SER A 215 -5.84 11.78 -17.28
N PHE A 216 -4.78 11.05 -16.90
CA PHE A 216 -4.69 10.35 -15.61
C PHE A 216 -3.88 11.17 -14.61
N LYS A 217 -4.52 11.51 -13.50
CA LYS A 217 -3.81 12.18 -12.38
C LYS A 217 -2.98 11.15 -11.62
N THR A 218 -1.66 11.25 -11.69
CA THR A 218 -0.76 10.45 -10.84
C THR A 218 -1.10 10.69 -9.37
N THR A 219 -1.28 9.62 -8.62
CA THR A 219 -1.52 9.66 -7.18
C THR A 219 -0.23 9.33 -6.46
N VAL A 220 0.13 10.14 -5.48
CA VAL A 220 1.30 9.91 -4.61
C VAL A 220 0.83 9.93 -3.17
N HIS A 221 0.97 8.79 -2.48
CA HIS A 221 0.83 8.72 -1.04
C HIS A 221 2.21 8.68 -0.42
N LYS A 222 2.48 9.63 0.44
CA LYS A 222 3.72 9.76 1.21
C LYS A 222 3.37 9.71 2.68
N VAL A 223 3.76 8.65 3.36
CA VAL A 223 3.38 8.38 4.75
C VAL A 223 4.62 8.07 5.59
N PHE A 224 4.69 8.67 6.76
CA PHE A 224 5.78 8.42 7.71
C PHE A 224 5.32 7.43 8.78
N ILE A 225 6.04 6.32 8.89
CA ILE A 225 5.71 5.18 9.75
C ILE A 225 6.87 4.84 10.72
N LYS A 226 6.57 4.05 11.75
CA LYS A 226 7.58 3.55 12.71
C LYS A 226 8.43 2.45 12.12
#